data_f9599e668d39eed0c206b95284a116c6
#
_entry.id   f9599e668d39eed0c206b95284a116c6
#
_cell.length_a   1.000
_cell.length_b   1.000
_cell.length_c   1.000
_cell.angle_alpha   90.00
_cell.angle_beta   90.00
_cell.angle_gamma   90.00
#
_symmetry.space_group_name_H-M   'P 1'
#
loop_
_entity.id
_entity.type
_entity.pdbx_description
1 polymer ?
#
loop_
_entity_poly.entity_id
_entity_poly.type
_entity_poly.pdbx_seq_one_letter_code
_entity_poly.pdbx_strand_id
1 'polypeptide(L)'
;MQNYKYLNNINFPSDIKKLNNEELKILSKEVRSEMIEAVSKTGGHLGAGLGVVELTVALHHVFDTPKDKLIWDVGHQSYPHKILTGRKDKIRTLRQGNGLSGFTKRSESEFDPLSLIHI
;
A
#
# COMPACT_ATOMS: atom_id res chain seq x y z
N MET A 1 8.15 4.10 -12.69
CA MET A 1 7.54 4.81 -11.54
C MET A 1 7.95 6.27 -11.59
N GLN A 2 7.05 7.17 -11.20
CA GLN A 2 7.39 8.58 -11.12
C GLN A 2 8.46 8.81 -10.04
N ASN A 3 9.12 9.98 -10.13
CA ASN A 3 10.16 10.32 -9.18
C ASN A 3 9.53 11.10 -8.01
N TYR A 4 9.29 10.40 -6.90
CA TYR A 4 8.66 10.98 -5.72
C TYR A 4 9.72 11.37 -4.69
N LYS A 5 9.43 12.42 -3.92
CA LYS A 5 10.37 12.94 -2.93
C LYS A 5 10.57 12.00 -1.75
N TYR A 6 9.48 11.44 -1.24
CA TYR A 6 9.54 10.55 -0.07
C TYR A 6 9.27 9.10 -0.42
N LEU A 7 8.28 8.84 -1.26
CA LEU A 7 7.88 7.46 -1.56
C LEU A 7 9.02 6.64 -2.16
N ASN A 8 9.88 7.25 -2.97
CA ASN A 8 11.00 6.54 -3.58
C ASN A 8 11.92 5.90 -2.53
N ASN A 9 12.00 6.49 -1.34
CA ASN A 9 12.85 6.00 -0.26
C ASN A 9 12.11 5.13 0.76
N ILE A 10 10.81 4.91 0.55
CA ILE A 10 10.01 4.07 1.43
C ILE A 10 9.90 2.69 0.81
N ASN A 11 10.51 1.71 1.45
CA ASN A 11 10.41 0.31 1.03
C ASN A 11 9.57 -0.49 2.01
N PHE A 12 9.67 -0.19 3.29
CA PHE A 12 8.94 -0.87 4.36
C PHE A 12 8.41 0.13 5.36
N PRO A 13 7.43 -0.26 6.19
CA PRO A 13 6.85 0.65 7.17
C PRO A 13 7.86 1.28 8.14
N SER A 14 8.98 0.60 8.41
CA SER A 14 10.01 1.16 9.27
C SER A 14 10.59 2.47 8.72
N ASP A 15 10.55 2.66 7.41
CA ASP A 15 11.04 3.89 6.78
C ASP A 15 10.08 5.06 7.03
N ILE A 16 8.80 4.76 7.25
CA ILE A 16 7.76 5.78 7.47
C ILE A 16 7.92 6.39 8.87
N LYS A 17 8.40 5.62 9.83
CA LYS A 17 8.49 6.07 11.23
C LYS A 17 9.42 7.25 11.43
N LYS A 18 10.31 7.49 10.49
CA LYS A 18 11.27 8.62 10.55
C LYS A 18 10.67 9.94 10.10
N LEU A 19 9.50 9.93 9.49
CA LEU A 19 8.91 11.13 8.91
C LEU A 19 8.11 11.93 9.94
N ASN A 20 8.16 13.26 9.81
CA ASN A 20 7.34 14.14 10.63
C ASN A 20 5.95 14.33 9.99
N ASN A 21 5.07 15.08 10.65
CA ASN A 21 3.69 15.24 10.19
C ASN A 21 3.58 15.85 8.79
N GLU A 22 4.41 16.85 8.49
CA GLU A 22 4.37 17.48 7.16
C GLU A 22 4.84 16.52 6.08
N GLU A 23 5.89 15.75 6.39
CA GLU A 23 6.40 14.74 5.46
C GLU A 23 5.40 13.62 5.24
N LEU A 24 4.67 13.23 6.28
CA LEU A 24 3.62 12.21 6.16
C LEU A 24 2.48 12.68 5.24
N LYS A 25 2.14 13.97 5.29
CA LYS A 25 1.11 14.52 4.40
C LYS A 25 1.56 14.46 2.95
N ILE A 26 2.82 14.78 2.70
CA ILE A 26 3.38 14.71 1.35
C ILE A 26 3.46 13.25 0.87
N LEU A 27 3.89 12.35 1.74
CA LEU A 27 3.91 10.92 1.42
C LEU A 27 2.52 10.41 1.05
N SER A 28 1.50 10.83 1.79
CA SER A 28 0.12 10.43 1.49
C SER A 28 -0.31 10.86 0.09
N LYS A 29 0.05 12.08 -0.30
CA LYS A 29 -0.23 12.56 -1.66
C LYS A 29 0.50 11.73 -2.71
N GLU A 30 1.73 11.35 -2.43
CA GLU A 30 2.52 10.53 -3.36
C GLU A 30 1.97 9.12 -3.50
N VAL A 31 1.55 8.51 -2.39
CA VAL A 31 0.91 7.19 -2.43
C VAL A 31 -0.38 7.25 -3.25
N ARG A 32 -1.18 8.30 -3.04
CA ARG A 32 -2.42 8.50 -3.80
C ARG A 32 -2.12 8.62 -5.30
N SER A 33 -1.12 9.42 -5.64
CA SER A 33 -0.72 9.61 -7.03
C SER A 33 -0.27 8.31 -7.68
N GLU A 34 0.56 7.53 -7.01
CA GLU A 34 1.04 6.26 -7.54
C GLU A 34 -0.11 5.24 -7.68
N MET A 35 -1.03 5.23 -6.72
CA MET A 35 -2.18 4.34 -6.79
C MET A 35 -3.08 4.67 -7.98
N ILE A 36 -3.35 5.96 -8.20
CA ILE A 36 -4.16 6.40 -9.34
C ILE A 36 -3.49 5.98 -10.65
N GLU A 37 -2.19 6.20 -10.78
CA GLU A 37 -1.44 5.79 -11.97
C GLU A 37 -1.51 4.29 -12.20
N ALA A 38 -1.30 3.51 -11.15
CA ALA A 38 -1.30 2.05 -11.26
C ALA A 38 -2.68 1.53 -11.68
N VAL A 39 -3.73 1.97 -10.99
CA VAL A 39 -5.09 1.50 -11.25
C VAL A 39 -5.58 1.95 -12.62
N SER A 40 -5.17 3.14 -13.08
CA SER A 40 -5.56 3.63 -14.40
C SER A 40 -5.04 2.72 -15.51
N LYS A 41 -3.95 1.99 -15.27
CA LYS A 41 -3.35 1.08 -16.25
C LYS A 41 -3.84 -0.36 -16.10
N THR A 42 -4.03 -0.82 -14.86
CA THR A 42 -4.33 -2.23 -14.59
C THR A 42 -5.81 -2.50 -14.38
N GLY A 43 -6.60 -1.47 -14.13
CA GLY A 43 -7.97 -1.63 -13.67
C GLY A 43 -8.02 -1.98 -12.18
N GLY A 44 -9.21 -1.99 -11.63
CA GLY A 44 -9.42 -2.29 -10.22
C GLY A 44 -10.28 -1.24 -9.53
N HIS A 45 -10.36 -1.36 -8.22
CA HIS A 45 -11.20 -0.48 -7.41
C HIS A 45 -10.38 0.68 -6.87
N LEU A 46 -10.74 1.91 -7.26
CA LEU A 46 -9.98 3.09 -6.88
C LEU A 46 -10.55 3.78 -5.63
N GLY A 47 -11.88 3.90 -5.57
CA GLY A 47 -12.53 4.69 -4.51
C GLY A 47 -12.22 4.22 -3.10
N ALA A 48 -12.29 2.91 -2.85
CA ALA A 48 -12.02 2.35 -1.52
C ALA A 48 -10.59 2.64 -1.09
N GLY A 49 -9.62 2.47 -2.00
CA GLY A 49 -8.22 2.74 -1.69
C GLY A 49 -7.95 4.22 -1.45
N LEU A 50 -8.54 5.10 -2.25
CA LEU A 50 -8.37 6.54 -2.07
C LEU A 50 -8.88 7.02 -0.72
N GLY A 51 -9.95 6.40 -0.21
CA GLY A 51 -10.52 6.77 1.08
C GLY A 51 -9.68 6.38 2.28
N VAL A 52 -8.68 5.52 2.12
CA VAL A 52 -7.88 5.03 3.24
C VAL A 52 -6.38 5.31 3.11
N VAL A 53 -5.96 6.18 2.19
CA VAL A 53 -4.53 6.48 2.02
C VAL A 53 -3.93 7.06 3.30
N GLU A 54 -4.53 8.12 3.83
CA GLU A 54 -4.02 8.76 5.04
C GLU A 54 -4.07 7.80 6.23
N LEU A 55 -5.14 7.03 6.35
CA LEU A 55 -5.27 6.05 7.41
C LEU A 55 -4.16 4.99 7.32
N THR A 56 -3.89 4.49 6.12
CA THR A 56 -2.86 3.47 5.90
C THR A 56 -1.48 4.00 6.28
N VAL A 57 -1.16 5.22 5.85
CA VAL A 57 0.11 5.86 6.20
C VAL A 57 0.21 6.02 7.72
N ALA A 58 -0.85 6.49 8.37
CA ALA A 58 -0.86 6.67 9.82
C ALA A 58 -0.70 5.36 10.58
N LEU A 59 -1.38 4.31 10.16
CA LEU A 59 -1.29 3.01 10.81
C LEU A 59 0.13 2.44 10.73
N HIS A 60 0.77 2.54 9.57
CA HIS A 60 2.14 2.06 9.43
C HIS A 60 3.16 2.95 10.13
N HIS A 61 2.82 4.22 10.37
CA HIS A 61 3.67 5.10 11.15
C HIS A 61 3.60 4.80 12.64
N VAL A 62 2.41 4.50 13.15
CA VAL A 62 2.16 4.32 14.59
C VAL A 62 2.44 2.90 15.05
N PHE A 63 1.98 1.91 14.30
CA PHE A 63 2.10 0.51 14.70
C PHE A 63 3.32 -0.14 14.06
N ASP A 64 3.83 -1.19 14.71
CA ASP A 64 5.04 -1.87 14.28
C ASP A 64 4.67 -3.14 13.50
N THR A 65 4.24 -2.95 12.24
CA THR A 65 3.93 -4.07 11.36
C THR A 65 5.22 -4.69 10.81
N PRO A 66 5.27 -5.99 10.59
CA PRO A 66 4.20 -7.00 10.71
C PRO A 66 4.03 -7.58 12.10
N LYS A 67 4.81 -7.12 13.09
CA LYS A 67 4.69 -7.60 14.47
C LYS A 67 3.27 -7.32 14.98
N ASP A 68 2.81 -6.07 14.81
CA ASP A 68 1.41 -5.72 14.97
C ASP A 68 0.67 -6.16 13.71
N LYS A 69 -0.43 -6.88 13.86
CA LYS A 69 -1.15 -7.43 12.72
C LYS A 69 -2.16 -6.43 12.18
N LEU A 70 -2.01 -6.06 10.91
CA LEU A 70 -2.94 -5.18 10.22
C LEU A 70 -3.74 -6.01 9.23
N ILE A 71 -5.04 -6.10 9.47
CA ILE A 71 -5.95 -6.91 8.68
C ILE A 71 -6.95 -5.98 7.98
N TRP A 72 -7.10 -6.16 6.68
CA TRP A 72 -8.02 -5.35 5.88
C TRP A 72 -9.31 -6.13 5.65
N ASP A 73 -10.43 -5.52 6.04
CA ASP A 73 -11.74 -6.14 5.90
C ASP A 73 -12.13 -6.34 4.44
N VAL A 74 -11.83 -5.33 3.60
CA VAL A 74 -12.08 -5.41 2.15
C VAL A 74 -10.75 -5.29 1.43
N GLY A 75 -10.48 -6.27 0.55
CA GLY A 75 -9.20 -6.31 -0.16
C GLY A 75 -8.94 -5.11 -1.04
N HIS A 76 -9.99 -4.50 -1.60
CA HIS A 76 -9.85 -3.35 -2.49
C HIS A 76 -9.21 -2.14 -1.83
N GLN A 77 -9.28 -2.02 -0.51
CA GLN A 77 -8.67 -0.92 0.23
C GLN A 77 -7.22 -1.20 0.63
N SER A 78 -6.65 -2.32 0.21
CA SER A 78 -5.29 -2.70 0.57
C SER A 78 -4.22 -2.16 -0.38
N TYR A 79 -4.57 -1.44 -1.43
CA TYR A 79 -3.58 -0.97 -2.42
C TYR A 79 -2.53 -0.04 -1.80
N PRO A 80 -2.91 0.97 -1.00
CA PRO A 80 -1.89 1.77 -0.31
C PRO A 80 -0.99 0.93 0.60
N HIS A 81 -1.58 -0.05 1.28
CA HIS A 81 -0.84 -0.98 2.13
C HIS A 81 0.23 -1.73 1.31
N LYS A 82 -0.13 -2.22 0.12
CA LYS A 82 0.83 -2.91 -0.74
C LYS A 82 1.97 -1.99 -1.18
N ILE A 83 1.66 -0.74 -1.51
CA ILE A 83 2.67 0.24 -1.89
C ILE A 83 3.68 0.45 -0.76
N LEU A 84 3.21 0.48 0.48
CA LEU A 84 4.04 0.80 1.64
C LEU A 84 4.72 -0.42 2.28
N THR A 85 4.45 -1.62 1.80
CA THR A 85 4.97 -2.85 2.40
C THR A 85 5.84 -3.67 1.45
N GLY A 86 6.71 -2.99 0.74
CA GLY A 86 7.73 -3.64 -0.08
C GLY A 86 7.31 -4.00 -1.50
N ARG A 87 6.10 -3.62 -1.90
CA ARG A 87 5.56 -4.00 -3.21
C ARG A 87 5.30 -2.81 -4.13
N LYS A 88 5.82 -1.62 -3.80
CA LYS A 88 5.56 -0.43 -4.64
C LYS A 88 6.07 -0.60 -6.06
N ASP A 89 7.17 -1.30 -6.27
CA ASP A 89 7.73 -1.50 -7.60
C ASP A 89 6.89 -2.42 -8.45
N LYS A 90 6.02 -3.22 -7.82
CA LYS A 90 5.15 -4.17 -8.51
C LYS A 90 3.70 -3.72 -8.56
N ILE A 91 3.38 -2.54 -8.02
CA ILE A 91 1.98 -2.10 -7.94
C ILE A 91 1.33 -1.99 -9.31
N ARG A 92 2.12 -1.73 -10.35
CA ARG A 92 1.61 -1.62 -11.72
C ARG A 92 1.36 -2.99 -12.36
N THR A 93 1.61 -4.08 -11.62
CA THR A 93 1.24 -5.44 -12.02
C THR A 93 -0.05 -5.89 -11.35
N LEU A 94 -0.70 -4.99 -10.63
CA LEU A 94 -1.91 -5.30 -9.85
C LEU A 94 -2.97 -5.95 -10.74
N ARG A 95 -3.46 -7.12 -10.31
CA ARG A 95 -4.49 -7.90 -11.00
C ARG A 95 -4.07 -8.43 -12.38
N GLN A 96 -2.80 -8.32 -12.73
CA GLN A 96 -2.27 -8.89 -13.97
C GLN A 96 -1.78 -10.32 -13.73
N GLY A 97 -1.68 -11.10 -14.79
CA GLY A 97 -1.12 -12.45 -14.68
C GLY A 97 0.30 -12.40 -14.12
N ASN A 98 0.57 -13.23 -13.12
CA ASN A 98 1.84 -13.27 -12.40
C ASN A 98 2.19 -11.97 -11.67
N GLY A 99 1.22 -11.06 -11.54
CA GLY A 99 1.40 -9.82 -10.81
C GLY A 99 0.79 -9.87 -9.42
N LEU A 100 0.64 -8.69 -8.80
CA LEU A 100 0.07 -8.59 -7.47
C LEU A 100 -1.43 -8.90 -7.50
N SER A 101 -1.89 -9.56 -6.43
CA SER A 101 -3.31 -9.81 -6.21
C SER A 101 -4.05 -8.51 -5.91
N GLY A 102 -5.32 -8.44 -6.29
CA GLY A 102 -6.20 -7.33 -5.91
C GLY A 102 -6.65 -7.40 -4.45
N PHE A 103 -6.25 -8.42 -3.71
CA PHE A 103 -6.60 -8.64 -2.30
C PHE A 103 -5.32 -8.86 -1.50
N THR A 104 -5.41 -8.78 -0.17
CA THR A 104 -4.28 -9.18 0.67
C THR A 104 -3.99 -10.66 0.46
N LYS A 105 -2.72 -11.02 0.47
CA LYS A 105 -2.29 -12.38 0.18
C LYS A 105 -1.01 -12.70 0.94
N ARG A 106 -1.10 -13.64 1.85
CA ARG A 106 0.01 -14.01 2.74
C ARG A 106 1.26 -14.44 1.96
N SER A 107 1.09 -15.10 0.82
CA SER A 107 2.21 -15.54 0.01
C SER A 107 2.94 -14.40 -0.69
N GLU A 108 2.33 -13.21 -0.79
CA GLU A 108 3.00 -12.02 -1.34
C GLU A 108 3.89 -11.35 -0.31
N SER A 109 3.49 -11.31 0.96
CA SER A 109 4.17 -10.51 1.95
C SER A 109 3.82 -10.94 3.37
N GLU A 110 4.82 -10.88 4.25
CA GLU A 110 4.61 -11.09 5.68
C GLU A 110 3.74 -9.99 6.32
N PHE A 111 3.55 -8.87 5.62
CA PHE A 111 2.68 -7.79 6.08
C PHE A 111 1.21 -8.08 5.82
N ASP A 112 0.87 -9.15 5.12
CA ASP A 112 -0.49 -9.61 4.89
C ASP A 112 -0.77 -10.82 5.77
N PRO A 113 -1.35 -10.63 6.98
CA PRO A 113 -1.57 -11.76 7.90
C PRO A 113 -2.60 -12.76 7.40
N LEU A 114 -3.54 -12.32 6.57
CA LEU A 114 -4.60 -13.15 6.02
C LEU A 114 -4.66 -13.01 4.50
N SER A 115 -5.09 -14.08 3.85
CA SER A 115 -5.45 -14.06 2.44
C SER A 115 -6.97 -14.00 2.32
N LEU A 116 -7.48 -12.98 1.62
CA LEU A 116 -8.93 -12.78 1.48
C LEU A 116 -9.48 -13.40 0.20
N ILE A 117 -8.66 -14.16 -0.50
CA ILE A 117 -8.98 -14.66 -1.82
C ILE A 117 -9.91 -15.87 -1.80
N HIS A 118 -9.92 -16.58 -0.69
CA HIS A 118 -10.73 -17.80 -0.53
C HIS A 118 -11.62 -17.67 0.66
N ILE A 119 -12.85 -17.63 0.38
CA ILE A 119 -13.88 -17.60 1.39
C ILE A 119 -14.82 -18.75 1.12
#